data_79579fcf77a8d60ef74b5ff8cb4680c9
#
_entry.id   79579fcf77a8d60ef74b5ff8cb4680c9
#
_cell.length_a   1.000
_cell.length_b   1.000
_cell.length_c   1.000
_cell.angle_alpha   90.00
_cell.angle_beta   90.00
_cell.angle_gamma   90.00
#
_symmetry.space_group_name_H-M   'P 1'
#
loop_
_entity.id
_entity.type
_entity.pdbx_description
1 polymer ?
#
loop_
_entity_poly.entity_id
_entity_poly.type
_entity_poly.pdbx_seq_one_letter_code
_entity_poly.pdbx_strand_id
1 'polypeptide(L)'
;MTVGNGVLVFLAILIIYVVYLGIKIVPQSKVFVIERFGKFTRILESGLSLIIPFIDRVAFRVDILERQLPSFQMSVITEDNVEVELVSTVFFRVLDAAKSVYRIRNIDLAIENTAISVIRSAAGKLELDDLQSSREAMNQEIAARLSKAAEVWGVEVTRTEILDVLVDEKTKESQRQQLNAERERRATIAKAEGDKRSVELKADAELYEAEKQADAVKVQADADAYAVKVKAAADAEQTKVIAEAINNNGQAAVNYEIMKRQVDGLAEVASSNQTKTLVVPTDITKALGTLELFLDSIDKGKTNDA
;
A
#
# COMPACT_ATOMS: atom_id res chain seq x y z
N MET A 1 5.98 -14.98 -94.51
CA MET A 1 6.27 -15.46 -93.17
C MET A 1 6.35 -16.98 -93.25
N THR A 2 7.52 -17.53 -93.01
CA THR A 2 7.73 -18.97 -93.11
C THR A 2 6.99 -19.68 -91.97
N VAL A 3 6.42 -20.85 -92.25
CA VAL A 3 5.68 -21.70 -91.29
C VAL A 3 6.44 -21.86 -89.95
N GLY A 4 7.78 -21.88 -90.00
CA GLY A 4 8.64 -21.92 -88.85
C GLY A 4 8.51 -20.73 -87.90
N ASN A 5 8.34 -19.48 -88.42
CA ASN A 5 8.18 -18.33 -87.56
C ASN A 5 6.82 -18.33 -86.83
N GLY A 6 5.76 -18.89 -87.47
CA GLY A 6 4.44 -19.04 -86.84
C GLY A 6 4.46 -20.02 -85.66
N VAL A 7 5.18 -21.12 -85.82
CA VAL A 7 5.34 -22.14 -84.75
C VAL A 7 6.16 -21.56 -83.57
N LEU A 8 7.23 -20.77 -83.83
CA LEU A 8 8.02 -20.13 -82.78
C LEU A 8 7.17 -19.10 -81.97
N VAL A 9 6.36 -18.32 -82.70
CA VAL A 9 5.46 -17.35 -82.03
C VAL A 9 4.38 -18.05 -81.16
N PHE A 10 3.83 -19.13 -81.68
CA PHE A 10 2.84 -19.96 -80.93
C PHE A 10 3.47 -20.57 -79.68
N LEU A 11 4.67 -21.13 -79.77
CA LEU A 11 5.45 -21.65 -78.62
C LEU A 11 5.77 -20.56 -77.59
N ALA A 12 6.16 -19.37 -78.04
CA ALA A 12 6.44 -18.25 -77.15
C ALA A 12 5.18 -17.80 -76.38
N ILE A 13 4.04 -17.69 -77.05
CA ILE A 13 2.76 -17.36 -76.40
C ILE A 13 2.36 -18.46 -75.40
N LEU A 14 2.54 -19.74 -75.78
CA LEU A 14 2.24 -20.87 -74.90
C LEU A 14 3.11 -20.85 -73.64
N ILE A 15 4.42 -20.54 -73.76
CA ILE A 15 5.32 -20.43 -72.62
C ILE A 15 4.89 -19.27 -71.74
N ILE A 16 4.60 -18.10 -72.30
CA ILE A 16 4.12 -16.93 -71.52
C ILE A 16 2.81 -17.29 -70.81
N TYR A 17 1.91 -17.98 -71.45
CA TYR A 17 0.61 -18.40 -70.86
C TYR A 17 0.84 -19.39 -69.71
N VAL A 18 1.75 -20.35 -69.86
CA VAL A 18 2.13 -21.30 -68.79
C VAL A 18 2.75 -20.58 -67.60
N VAL A 19 3.67 -19.62 -67.87
CA VAL A 19 4.28 -18.83 -66.80
C VAL A 19 3.22 -17.99 -66.07
N TYR A 20 2.32 -17.37 -66.82
CA TYR A 20 1.23 -16.59 -66.22
C TYR A 20 0.32 -17.44 -65.29
N LEU A 21 -0.02 -18.65 -65.68
CA LEU A 21 -0.78 -19.61 -64.86
C LEU A 21 -0.01 -20.07 -63.62
N GLY A 22 1.31 -20.08 -63.72
CA GLY A 22 2.23 -20.46 -62.63
C GLY A 22 2.39 -19.40 -61.53
N ILE A 23 2.15 -18.15 -61.87
CA ILE A 23 2.29 -17.06 -60.88
C ILE A 23 1.14 -17.13 -59.86
N LYS A 24 1.50 -17.18 -58.58
CA LYS A 24 0.59 -17.11 -57.45
C LYS A 24 1.00 -16.03 -56.49
N ILE A 25 0.05 -15.18 -56.18
CA ILE A 25 0.21 -14.13 -55.15
C ILE A 25 -0.40 -14.64 -53.85
N VAL A 26 0.42 -14.74 -52.84
CA VAL A 26 0.02 -15.21 -51.50
C VAL A 26 -0.14 -13.99 -50.57
N PRO A 27 -1.32 -13.79 -49.99
CA PRO A 27 -1.54 -12.72 -49.00
C PRO A 27 -0.68 -12.94 -47.75
N GLN A 28 -0.37 -11.86 -47.01
CA GLN A 28 0.43 -11.92 -45.77
C GLN A 28 -0.26 -12.70 -44.64
N SER A 29 -1.58 -12.78 -44.65
CA SER A 29 -2.34 -13.53 -43.65
C SER A 29 -2.43 -15.05 -43.90
N LYS A 30 -1.91 -15.53 -45.03
CA LYS A 30 -2.05 -16.93 -45.44
C LYS A 30 -0.78 -17.54 -45.97
N VAL A 31 -0.67 -18.83 -45.85
CA VAL A 31 0.31 -19.66 -46.53
C VAL A 31 -0.40 -20.74 -47.39
N PHE A 32 0.20 -21.04 -48.52
CA PHE A 32 -0.39 -22.05 -49.41
C PHE A 32 0.44 -23.32 -49.36
N VAL A 33 -0.24 -24.44 -49.12
CA VAL A 33 0.38 -25.77 -49.12
C VAL A 33 0.25 -26.35 -50.53
N ILE A 34 1.42 -26.70 -51.11
CA ILE A 34 1.49 -27.21 -52.50
C ILE A 34 1.68 -28.70 -52.48
N GLU A 35 0.82 -29.37 -53.23
CA GLU A 35 0.93 -30.78 -53.53
C GLU A 35 1.39 -30.96 -54.98
N ARG A 36 2.24 -31.95 -55.21
CA ARG A 36 2.62 -32.46 -56.51
C ARG A 36 2.20 -33.94 -56.64
N PHE A 37 1.28 -34.21 -57.51
CA PHE A 37 0.71 -35.55 -57.66
C PHE A 37 0.18 -36.17 -56.34
N GLY A 38 -0.44 -35.33 -55.49
CA GLY A 38 -1.01 -35.77 -54.18
C GLY A 38 0.05 -35.89 -53.06
N LYS A 39 1.32 -35.55 -53.31
CA LYS A 39 2.36 -35.55 -52.30
C LYS A 39 2.72 -34.12 -51.92
N PHE A 40 2.82 -33.84 -50.61
CA PHE A 40 3.34 -32.55 -50.09
C PHE A 40 4.74 -32.26 -50.71
N THR A 41 4.89 -31.04 -51.19
CA THR A 41 6.18 -30.61 -51.80
C THR A 41 6.79 -29.42 -51.06
N ARG A 42 6.04 -28.34 -50.89
CA ARG A 42 6.51 -27.12 -50.25
C ARG A 42 5.36 -26.24 -49.80
N ILE A 43 5.70 -25.27 -48.97
CA ILE A 43 4.80 -24.19 -48.55
C ILE A 43 5.19 -22.93 -49.33
N LEU A 44 4.19 -22.19 -49.81
CA LEU A 44 4.39 -20.85 -50.35
C LEU A 44 4.09 -19.82 -49.24
N GLU A 45 5.11 -19.05 -48.94
CA GLU A 45 5.01 -17.90 -48.04
C GLU A 45 4.37 -16.69 -48.72
N SER A 46 4.06 -15.66 -47.98
CA SER A 46 3.48 -14.41 -48.48
C SER A 46 4.37 -13.77 -49.55
N GLY A 47 3.74 -13.26 -50.60
CA GLY A 47 4.42 -12.62 -51.74
C GLY A 47 4.14 -13.29 -53.06
N LEU A 48 4.99 -13.03 -54.03
CA LEU A 48 4.90 -13.59 -55.39
C LEU A 48 5.67 -14.92 -55.43
N SER A 49 4.96 -15.98 -55.73
CA SER A 49 5.54 -17.34 -55.84
C SER A 49 5.19 -17.98 -57.20
N LEU A 50 6.10 -18.78 -57.73
CA LEU A 50 5.91 -19.50 -58.98
C LEU A 50 5.68 -20.99 -58.69
N ILE A 51 4.62 -21.53 -59.28
CA ILE A 51 4.31 -22.97 -59.27
C ILE A 51 4.34 -23.53 -60.69
N ILE A 52 4.56 -24.83 -60.84
CA ILE A 52 4.50 -25.49 -62.11
C ILE A 52 3.03 -25.83 -62.41
N PRO A 53 2.35 -25.10 -63.32
CA PRO A 53 0.93 -25.39 -63.62
C PRO A 53 0.78 -26.81 -64.15
N PHE A 54 -0.38 -27.39 -63.92
CA PHE A 54 -0.75 -28.78 -64.23
C PHE A 54 -0.12 -29.85 -63.31
N ILE A 55 1.07 -29.61 -62.75
CA ILE A 55 1.76 -30.57 -61.90
C ILE A 55 1.57 -30.21 -60.42
N ASP A 56 1.78 -28.91 -60.09
CA ASP A 56 1.62 -28.37 -58.74
C ASP A 56 0.21 -27.86 -58.53
N ARG A 57 -0.38 -28.24 -57.41
CA ARG A 57 -1.72 -27.84 -56.99
C ARG A 57 -1.64 -27.16 -55.64
N VAL A 58 -2.37 -26.03 -55.49
CA VAL A 58 -2.65 -25.46 -54.17
C VAL A 58 -3.67 -26.33 -53.50
N ALA A 59 -3.25 -27.20 -52.58
CA ALA A 59 -4.12 -28.13 -51.88
C ALA A 59 -4.88 -27.43 -50.76
N PHE A 60 -4.17 -26.63 -49.96
CA PHE A 60 -4.74 -25.93 -48.82
C PHE A 60 -4.25 -24.48 -48.73
N ARG A 61 -5.13 -23.64 -48.22
CA ARG A 61 -4.85 -22.23 -47.90
C ARG A 61 -5.04 -22.06 -46.40
N VAL A 62 -3.93 -21.99 -45.66
CA VAL A 62 -3.94 -21.95 -44.19
C VAL A 62 -3.77 -20.51 -43.75
N ASP A 63 -4.62 -20.08 -42.83
CA ASP A 63 -4.52 -18.80 -42.18
C ASP A 63 -3.48 -18.90 -41.05
N ILE A 64 -2.53 -17.95 -41.02
CA ILE A 64 -1.46 -17.90 -40.02
C ILE A 64 -1.66 -16.80 -38.97
N LEU A 65 -2.74 -16.02 -39.10
CA LEU A 65 -3.11 -15.05 -38.08
C LEU A 65 -3.55 -15.75 -36.81
N GLU A 66 -3.39 -15.03 -35.72
CA GLU A 66 -3.99 -15.46 -34.45
C GLU A 66 -5.51 -15.50 -34.59
N ARG A 67 -6.10 -16.58 -34.16
CA ARG A 67 -7.56 -16.73 -34.12
C ARG A 67 -8.01 -17.31 -32.80
N GLN A 68 -9.23 -16.96 -32.44
CA GLN A 68 -9.90 -17.42 -31.23
C GLN A 68 -10.82 -18.62 -31.59
N LEU A 69 -10.76 -19.66 -30.74
CA LEU A 69 -11.80 -20.68 -30.74
C LEU A 69 -13.12 -20.12 -30.17
N PRO A 70 -14.26 -20.58 -30.64
CA PRO A 70 -15.50 -20.31 -29.94
C PRO A 70 -15.39 -20.70 -28.47
N SER A 71 -16.00 -19.91 -27.58
CA SER A 71 -16.04 -20.27 -26.17
C SER A 71 -16.75 -21.60 -25.95
N PHE A 72 -16.15 -22.44 -25.14
CA PHE A 72 -16.69 -23.75 -24.78
C PHE A 72 -16.85 -23.83 -23.26
N GLN A 73 -17.84 -24.63 -22.85
CA GLN A 73 -18.21 -24.86 -21.45
C GLN A 73 -17.84 -26.28 -21.05
N MET A 74 -17.39 -26.42 -19.78
CA MET A 74 -17.10 -27.72 -19.21
C MET A 74 -17.37 -27.73 -17.71
N SER A 75 -17.87 -28.85 -17.21
CA SER A 75 -18.00 -29.09 -15.77
C SER A 75 -16.72 -29.74 -15.24
N VAL A 76 -16.24 -29.23 -14.09
CA VAL A 76 -15.05 -29.69 -13.38
C VAL A 76 -15.38 -29.79 -11.90
N ILE A 77 -14.76 -30.76 -11.22
CA ILE A 77 -14.81 -30.87 -9.76
C ILE A 77 -13.49 -30.36 -9.21
N THR A 78 -13.52 -29.39 -8.33
CA THR A 78 -12.37 -28.77 -7.65
C THR A 78 -11.81 -29.68 -6.55
N GLU A 79 -10.66 -29.34 -5.96
CA GLU A 79 -10.02 -30.11 -4.88
C GLU A 79 -10.91 -30.17 -3.64
N ASP A 80 -11.64 -29.12 -3.33
CA ASP A 80 -12.64 -29.03 -2.24
C ASP A 80 -14.00 -29.69 -2.58
N ASN A 81 -14.02 -30.51 -3.66
CA ASN A 81 -15.17 -31.31 -4.10
C ASN A 81 -16.41 -30.50 -4.48
N VAL A 82 -16.20 -29.29 -5.00
CA VAL A 82 -17.27 -28.43 -5.54
C VAL A 82 -17.35 -28.61 -7.06
N GLU A 83 -18.55 -28.83 -7.59
CA GLU A 83 -18.79 -28.86 -9.04
C GLU A 83 -18.92 -27.44 -9.55
N VAL A 84 -18.09 -27.08 -10.55
CA VAL A 84 -18.07 -25.77 -11.19
C VAL A 84 -18.16 -25.93 -12.70
N GLU A 85 -18.86 -25.02 -13.35
CA GLU A 85 -18.90 -24.92 -14.79
C GLU A 85 -17.99 -23.80 -15.26
N LEU A 86 -16.95 -24.15 -16.02
CA LEU A 86 -15.97 -23.24 -16.57
C LEU A 86 -16.29 -22.89 -18.00
N VAL A 87 -16.32 -21.60 -18.32
CA VAL A 87 -16.41 -21.07 -19.68
C VAL A 87 -15.03 -20.60 -20.09
N SER A 88 -14.46 -21.18 -21.14
CA SER A 88 -13.09 -20.91 -21.57
C SER A 88 -13.00 -20.67 -23.07
N THR A 89 -11.94 -19.98 -23.47
CA THR A 89 -11.58 -19.80 -24.88
C THR A 89 -10.06 -19.92 -25.03
N VAL A 90 -9.64 -20.29 -26.23
CA VAL A 90 -8.23 -20.49 -26.59
C VAL A 90 -7.88 -19.65 -27.80
N PHE A 91 -6.77 -18.93 -27.71
CA PHE A 91 -6.18 -18.18 -28.81
C PHE A 91 -4.98 -18.94 -29.34
N PHE A 92 -4.92 -19.13 -30.63
CA PHE A 92 -3.84 -19.88 -31.26
C PHE A 92 -3.54 -19.39 -32.66
N ARG A 93 -2.34 -19.71 -33.13
CA ARG A 93 -1.90 -19.45 -34.50
C ARG A 93 -1.22 -20.69 -35.09
N VAL A 94 -1.27 -20.82 -36.40
CA VAL A 94 -0.58 -21.89 -37.10
C VAL A 94 0.85 -21.47 -37.41
N LEU A 95 1.83 -22.24 -36.88
CA LEU A 95 3.26 -22.05 -37.18
C LEU A 95 3.72 -22.89 -38.35
N ASP A 96 3.25 -24.14 -38.44
CA ASP A 96 3.59 -25.08 -39.50
C ASP A 96 2.30 -25.55 -40.22
N ALA A 97 2.06 -24.91 -41.37
CA ALA A 97 0.89 -25.20 -42.17
C ALA A 97 0.83 -26.64 -42.69
N ALA A 98 1.98 -27.28 -42.93
CA ALA A 98 1.97 -28.68 -43.38
C ALA A 98 1.52 -29.62 -42.24
N LYS A 99 2.08 -29.43 -41.05
CA LYS A 99 1.66 -30.23 -39.90
C LYS A 99 0.17 -30.03 -39.57
N SER A 100 -0.29 -28.76 -39.63
CA SER A 100 -1.70 -28.43 -39.30
C SER A 100 -2.73 -29.07 -40.23
N VAL A 101 -2.36 -29.40 -41.45
CA VAL A 101 -3.27 -29.97 -42.44
C VAL A 101 -3.12 -31.48 -42.53
N TYR A 102 -1.89 -32.01 -42.48
CA TYR A 102 -1.67 -33.45 -42.75
C TYR A 102 -1.65 -34.33 -41.51
N ARG A 103 -1.44 -33.74 -40.30
CA ARG A 103 -1.40 -34.53 -39.06
C ARG A 103 -2.73 -34.64 -38.36
N ILE A 104 -3.64 -33.70 -38.60
CA ILE A 104 -4.95 -33.71 -37.96
C ILE A 104 -6.04 -33.24 -38.92
N ARG A 105 -7.22 -33.84 -38.82
CA ARG A 105 -8.33 -33.53 -39.70
C ARG A 105 -9.05 -32.24 -39.30
N ASN A 106 -9.29 -32.06 -38.02
CA ASN A 106 -9.98 -30.90 -37.47
C ASN A 106 -9.17 -30.37 -36.28
N ILE A 107 -8.43 -29.29 -36.53
CA ILE A 107 -7.52 -28.69 -35.55
C ILE A 107 -8.28 -28.01 -34.43
N ASP A 108 -9.40 -27.37 -34.73
CA ASP A 108 -10.18 -26.63 -33.76
C ASP A 108 -10.77 -27.59 -32.71
N LEU A 109 -11.37 -28.69 -33.14
CA LEU A 109 -11.89 -29.71 -32.25
C LEU A 109 -10.80 -30.42 -31.44
N ALA A 110 -9.62 -30.61 -32.01
CA ALA A 110 -8.51 -31.21 -31.30
C ALA A 110 -7.95 -30.30 -30.20
N ILE A 111 -7.81 -28.99 -30.49
CA ILE A 111 -7.40 -28.00 -29.49
C ILE A 111 -8.45 -27.92 -28.39
N GLU A 112 -9.74 -27.86 -28.74
CA GLU A 112 -10.85 -27.81 -27.77
C GLU A 112 -10.81 -29.00 -26.81
N ASN A 113 -10.78 -30.22 -27.33
CA ASN A 113 -10.75 -31.44 -26.51
C ASN A 113 -9.51 -31.53 -25.63
N THR A 114 -8.36 -31.09 -26.16
CA THR A 114 -7.13 -31.07 -25.39
C THR A 114 -7.18 -29.99 -24.31
N ALA A 115 -7.73 -28.82 -24.63
CA ALA A 115 -7.94 -27.72 -23.66
C ALA A 115 -8.87 -28.19 -22.53
N ILE A 116 -10.01 -28.82 -22.85
CA ILE A 116 -10.91 -29.40 -21.83
C ILE A 116 -10.17 -30.33 -20.89
N SER A 117 -9.34 -31.24 -21.45
CA SER A 117 -8.55 -32.16 -20.60
C SER A 117 -7.52 -31.48 -19.72
N VAL A 118 -6.80 -30.51 -20.27
CA VAL A 118 -5.76 -29.76 -19.53
C VAL A 118 -6.40 -28.89 -18.46
N ILE A 119 -7.46 -28.16 -18.78
CA ILE A 119 -8.19 -27.30 -17.85
C ILE A 119 -8.79 -28.13 -16.72
N ARG A 120 -9.44 -29.26 -17.03
CA ARG A 120 -9.97 -30.16 -16.02
C ARG A 120 -8.89 -30.68 -15.07
N SER A 121 -7.71 -31.03 -15.59
CA SER A 121 -6.59 -31.46 -14.77
C SER A 121 -5.96 -30.34 -13.94
N ALA A 122 -6.00 -29.11 -14.41
CA ALA A 122 -5.49 -27.94 -13.66
C ALA A 122 -6.49 -27.53 -12.58
N ALA A 123 -7.76 -27.36 -12.94
CA ALA A 123 -8.82 -26.93 -12.02
C ALA A 123 -9.11 -27.94 -10.91
N GLY A 124 -9.00 -29.24 -11.19
CA GLY A 124 -9.19 -30.30 -10.19
C GLY A 124 -8.09 -30.39 -9.12
N LYS A 125 -7.06 -29.55 -9.17
CA LYS A 125 -5.99 -29.43 -8.18
C LYS A 125 -6.08 -28.14 -7.36
N LEU A 126 -7.06 -27.33 -7.61
CA LEU A 126 -7.27 -26.04 -6.99
C LEU A 126 -8.58 -26.03 -6.21
N GLU A 127 -8.60 -25.32 -5.11
CA GLU A 127 -9.83 -24.99 -4.41
C GLU A 127 -10.63 -23.93 -5.21
N LEU A 128 -11.92 -23.83 -4.96
CA LEU A 128 -12.78 -22.87 -5.65
C LEU A 128 -12.31 -21.41 -5.46
N ASP A 129 -11.85 -21.06 -4.28
CA ASP A 129 -11.34 -19.73 -3.98
C ASP A 129 -10.06 -19.41 -4.77
N ASP A 130 -9.16 -20.38 -4.93
CA ASP A 130 -7.95 -20.25 -5.74
C ASP A 130 -8.27 -20.15 -7.22
N LEU A 131 -9.27 -20.88 -7.68
CA LEU A 131 -9.77 -20.84 -9.06
C LEU A 131 -10.30 -19.46 -9.43
N GLN A 132 -10.88 -18.74 -8.48
CA GLN A 132 -11.39 -17.38 -8.68
C GLN A 132 -10.29 -16.30 -8.52
N SER A 133 -9.34 -16.50 -7.61
CA SER A 133 -8.32 -15.49 -7.26
C SER A 133 -7.06 -15.59 -8.13
N SER A 134 -6.67 -16.79 -8.56
CA SER A 134 -5.41 -17.07 -9.26
C SER A 134 -5.57 -17.36 -10.75
N ARG A 135 -6.60 -16.79 -11.40
CA ARG A 135 -6.93 -17.04 -12.83
C ARG A 135 -5.75 -16.83 -13.76
N GLU A 136 -4.96 -15.78 -13.54
CA GLU A 136 -3.83 -15.46 -14.42
C GLU A 136 -2.75 -16.55 -14.41
N ALA A 137 -2.37 -17.02 -13.22
CA ALA A 137 -1.39 -18.10 -13.09
C ALA A 137 -1.89 -19.40 -13.74
N MET A 138 -3.18 -19.71 -13.56
CA MET A 138 -3.81 -20.87 -14.15
C MET A 138 -3.89 -20.76 -15.68
N ASN A 139 -4.26 -19.60 -16.23
CA ASN A 139 -4.27 -19.36 -17.66
C ASN A 139 -2.89 -19.58 -18.29
N GLN A 140 -1.82 -19.12 -17.63
CA GLN A 140 -0.44 -19.32 -18.09
C GLN A 140 -0.03 -20.80 -18.05
N GLU A 141 -0.34 -21.51 -16.99
CA GLU A 141 -0.07 -22.96 -16.86
C GLU A 141 -0.81 -23.77 -17.92
N ILE A 142 -2.10 -23.47 -18.14
CA ILE A 142 -2.92 -24.13 -19.15
C ILE A 142 -2.37 -23.84 -20.55
N ALA A 143 -2.05 -22.58 -20.86
CA ALA A 143 -1.49 -22.20 -22.15
C ALA A 143 -0.18 -22.92 -22.42
N ALA A 144 0.74 -23.01 -21.45
CA ALA A 144 2.00 -23.71 -21.59
C ALA A 144 1.83 -25.23 -21.85
N ARG A 145 0.94 -25.89 -21.12
CA ARG A 145 0.64 -27.30 -21.29
C ARG A 145 -0.05 -27.59 -22.63
N LEU A 146 -0.99 -26.74 -23.01
CA LEU A 146 -1.74 -26.86 -24.24
C LEU A 146 -0.86 -26.58 -25.46
N SER A 147 0.03 -25.58 -25.39
CA SER A 147 0.98 -25.27 -26.45
C SER A 147 1.93 -26.45 -26.73
N LYS A 148 2.44 -27.09 -25.67
CA LYS A 148 3.26 -28.30 -25.79
C LYS A 148 2.53 -29.46 -26.47
N ALA A 149 1.25 -29.63 -26.16
CA ALA A 149 0.42 -30.67 -26.80
C ALA A 149 0.11 -30.36 -28.27
N ALA A 150 -0.11 -29.07 -28.58
CA ALA A 150 -0.48 -28.58 -29.91
C ALA A 150 0.71 -28.48 -30.88
N GLU A 151 1.94 -28.44 -30.37
CA GLU A 151 3.19 -28.37 -31.16
C GLU A 151 3.26 -29.53 -32.19
N VAL A 152 2.78 -30.69 -31.82
CA VAL A 152 2.73 -31.87 -32.72
C VAL A 152 1.93 -31.57 -33.99
N TRP A 153 0.94 -30.72 -33.90
CA TRP A 153 0.08 -30.31 -35.03
C TRP A 153 0.59 -29.06 -35.75
N GLY A 154 1.72 -28.51 -35.29
CA GLY A 154 2.27 -27.28 -35.88
C GLY A 154 1.51 -26.02 -35.51
N VAL A 155 0.90 -26.02 -34.34
CA VAL A 155 0.11 -24.92 -33.79
C VAL A 155 0.74 -24.42 -32.52
N GLU A 156 0.74 -23.12 -32.33
CA GLU A 156 1.12 -22.46 -31.09
C GLU A 156 -0.13 -21.89 -30.41
N VAL A 157 -0.34 -22.27 -29.19
CA VAL A 157 -1.35 -21.62 -28.34
C VAL A 157 -0.73 -20.38 -27.73
N THR A 158 -1.27 -19.23 -28.10
CA THR A 158 -0.74 -17.93 -27.64
C THR A 158 -1.19 -17.64 -26.21
N ARG A 159 -2.48 -17.86 -25.94
CA ARG A 159 -3.06 -17.70 -24.61
C ARG A 159 -4.34 -18.49 -24.46
N THR A 160 -4.67 -18.76 -23.21
CA THR A 160 -5.95 -19.35 -22.81
C THR A 160 -6.59 -18.42 -21.82
N GLU A 161 -7.90 -18.21 -21.94
CA GLU A 161 -8.64 -17.34 -21.04
C GLU A 161 -9.84 -18.09 -20.47
N ILE A 162 -9.96 -18.08 -19.15
CA ILE A 162 -11.18 -18.52 -18.46
C ILE A 162 -12.05 -17.28 -18.32
N LEU A 163 -13.15 -17.30 -19.06
CA LEU A 163 -14.09 -16.18 -19.15
C LEU A 163 -14.95 -16.09 -17.90
N ASP A 164 -15.49 -17.24 -17.48
CA ASP A 164 -16.39 -17.29 -16.33
C ASP A 164 -16.25 -18.61 -15.55
N VAL A 165 -16.59 -18.53 -14.26
CA VAL A 165 -16.64 -19.66 -13.33
C VAL A 165 -18.04 -19.65 -12.71
N LEU A 166 -18.89 -20.52 -13.21
CA LEU A 166 -20.28 -20.65 -12.77
C LEU A 166 -20.36 -21.73 -11.69
N VAL A 167 -20.97 -21.39 -10.58
CA VAL A 167 -21.17 -22.28 -9.44
C VAL A 167 -22.66 -22.47 -9.22
N ASP A 168 -23.06 -23.65 -8.81
CA ASP A 168 -24.45 -23.92 -8.42
C ASP A 168 -24.95 -22.96 -7.34
N GLU A 169 -26.19 -22.52 -7.45
CA GLU A 169 -26.78 -21.51 -6.57
C GLU A 169 -26.77 -21.92 -5.09
N LYS A 170 -26.93 -23.21 -4.83
CA LYS A 170 -26.88 -23.76 -3.47
C LYS A 170 -25.47 -23.65 -2.86
N THR A 171 -24.47 -23.96 -3.67
CA THR A 171 -23.05 -23.82 -3.27
C THR A 171 -22.67 -22.36 -3.05
N LYS A 172 -23.12 -21.47 -3.93
CA LYS A 172 -22.96 -20.02 -3.80
C LYS A 172 -23.55 -19.49 -2.49
N GLU A 173 -24.74 -19.92 -2.13
CA GLU A 173 -25.37 -19.49 -0.88
C GLU A 173 -24.62 -20.04 0.35
N SER A 174 -24.18 -21.29 0.31
CA SER A 174 -23.39 -21.90 1.38
C SER A 174 -22.04 -21.17 1.56
N GLN A 175 -21.35 -20.87 0.46
CA GLN A 175 -20.10 -20.13 0.45
C GLN A 175 -20.30 -18.70 0.99
N ARG A 176 -21.41 -18.03 0.61
CA ARG A 176 -21.75 -16.70 1.11
C ARG A 176 -21.99 -16.70 2.62
N GLN A 177 -22.67 -17.71 3.15
CA GLN A 177 -22.88 -17.88 4.58
C GLN A 177 -21.58 -18.13 5.32
N GLN A 178 -20.70 -18.97 4.78
CA GLN A 178 -19.37 -19.25 5.37
C GLN A 178 -18.49 -18.00 5.38
N LEU A 179 -18.44 -17.25 4.26
CA LEU A 179 -17.70 -15.99 4.18
C LEU A 179 -18.24 -14.93 5.15
N ASN A 180 -19.54 -14.85 5.31
CA ASN A 180 -20.15 -13.91 6.27
C ASN A 180 -19.81 -14.29 7.71
N ALA A 181 -19.88 -15.56 8.07
CA ALA A 181 -19.48 -16.04 9.39
C ALA A 181 -17.99 -15.79 9.68
N GLU A 182 -17.13 -16.04 8.70
CA GLU A 182 -15.69 -15.76 8.85
C GLU A 182 -15.40 -14.25 8.97
N ARG A 183 -16.08 -13.41 8.19
CA ARG A 183 -15.97 -11.94 8.31
C ARG A 183 -16.44 -11.46 9.69
N GLU A 184 -17.56 -11.99 10.18
CA GLU A 184 -18.08 -11.65 11.51
C GLU A 184 -17.13 -12.09 12.63
N ARG A 185 -16.56 -13.28 12.52
CA ARG A 185 -15.52 -13.78 13.42
C ARG A 185 -14.30 -12.86 13.44
N ARG A 186 -13.78 -12.51 12.26
CA ARG A 186 -12.62 -11.60 12.14
C ARG A 186 -12.94 -10.20 12.68
N ALA A 187 -14.12 -9.68 12.40
CA ALA A 187 -14.56 -8.39 12.92
C ALA A 187 -14.66 -8.38 14.46
N THR A 188 -15.16 -9.48 15.07
CA THR A 188 -15.24 -9.64 16.52
C THR A 188 -13.85 -9.71 17.15
N ILE A 189 -12.92 -10.48 16.56
CA ILE A 189 -11.54 -10.55 17.03
C ILE A 189 -10.86 -9.19 16.94
N ALA A 190 -10.94 -8.54 15.78
CA ALA A 190 -10.32 -7.23 15.56
C ALA A 190 -10.89 -6.16 16.51
N LYS A 191 -12.19 -6.22 16.80
CA LYS A 191 -12.83 -5.34 17.79
C LYS A 191 -12.29 -5.60 19.20
N ALA A 192 -12.22 -6.87 19.62
CA ALA A 192 -11.70 -7.24 20.93
C ALA A 192 -10.22 -6.86 21.11
N GLU A 193 -9.40 -7.05 20.06
CA GLU A 193 -8.00 -6.60 20.05
C GLU A 193 -7.88 -5.07 20.10
N GLY A 194 -8.74 -4.36 19.36
CA GLY A 194 -8.82 -2.90 19.40
C GLY A 194 -9.23 -2.37 20.76
N ASP A 195 -10.23 -2.97 21.40
CA ASP A 195 -10.69 -2.62 22.74
C ASP A 195 -9.59 -2.87 23.78
N LYS A 196 -8.93 -4.05 23.72
CA LYS A 196 -7.78 -4.37 24.56
C LYS A 196 -6.68 -3.34 24.43
N ARG A 197 -6.28 -3.04 23.20
CA ARG A 197 -5.21 -2.05 22.94
C ARG A 197 -5.60 -0.64 23.37
N SER A 198 -6.87 -0.27 23.26
CA SER A 198 -7.37 1.00 23.75
C SER A 198 -7.28 1.11 25.28
N VAL A 199 -7.59 0.03 26.01
CA VAL A 199 -7.43 -0.03 27.47
C VAL A 199 -5.95 0.03 27.88
N GLU A 200 -5.08 -0.72 27.20
CA GLU A 200 -3.63 -0.68 27.45
C GLU A 200 -3.08 0.73 27.26
N LEU A 201 -3.40 1.38 26.12
CA LEU A 201 -2.93 2.73 25.82
C LEU A 201 -3.46 3.79 26.85
N LYS A 202 -4.68 3.61 27.35
CA LYS A 202 -5.22 4.48 28.40
C LYS A 202 -4.50 4.30 29.72
N ALA A 203 -4.24 3.04 30.12
CA ALA A 203 -3.49 2.74 31.33
C ALA A 203 -2.05 3.27 31.27
N ASP A 204 -1.39 3.10 30.12
CA ASP A 204 -0.03 3.65 29.89
C ASP A 204 -0.03 5.18 29.92
N ALA A 205 -1.05 5.82 29.36
CA ALA A 205 -1.19 7.28 29.41
C ALA A 205 -1.42 7.79 30.84
N GLU A 206 -2.27 7.14 31.63
CA GLU A 206 -2.52 7.46 33.03
C GLU A 206 -1.24 7.27 33.87
N LEU A 207 -0.52 6.18 33.67
CA LEU A 207 0.77 5.93 34.34
C LEU A 207 1.78 7.03 33.99
N TYR A 208 1.92 7.38 32.73
CA TYR A 208 2.82 8.43 32.27
C TYR A 208 2.45 9.80 32.88
N GLU A 209 1.16 10.12 32.92
CA GLU A 209 0.64 11.34 33.53
C GLU A 209 0.96 11.39 35.04
N ALA A 210 0.71 10.28 35.76
CA ALA A 210 1.03 10.15 37.17
C ALA A 210 2.54 10.29 37.45
N GLU A 211 3.40 9.67 36.64
CA GLU A 211 4.85 9.82 36.72
C GLU A 211 5.28 11.27 36.51
N LYS A 212 4.74 11.96 35.49
CA LYS A 212 5.04 13.35 35.20
C LYS A 212 4.58 14.30 36.31
N GLN A 213 3.41 14.03 36.90
CA GLN A 213 2.92 14.78 38.04
C GLN A 213 3.83 14.58 39.25
N ALA A 214 4.23 13.36 39.55
CA ALA A 214 5.16 13.09 40.67
C ALA A 214 6.52 13.75 40.45
N ASP A 215 7.06 13.71 39.22
CA ASP A 215 8.29 14.42 38.89
C ASP A 215 8.16 15.94 39.03
N ALA A 216 7.04 16.52 38.58
CA ALA A 216 6.77 17.95 38.74
C ALA A 216 6.71 18.39 40.24
N VAL A 217 6.00 17.60 41.07
CA VAL A 217 5.96 17.84 42.53
C VAL A 217 7.37 17.76 43.15
N LYS A 218 8.18 16.79 42.70
CA LYS A 218 9.56 16.65 43.20
C LYS A 218 10.42 17.84 42.82
N VAL A 219 10.37 18.26 41.55
CA VAL A 219 11.10 19.45 41.08
C VAL A 219 10.66 20.71 41.83
N GLN A 220 9.35 20.85 42.07
CA GLN A 220 8.83 21.99 42.84
C GLN A 220 9.33 21.96 44.27
N ALA A 221 9.28 20.81 44.96
CA ALA A 221 9.76 20.66 46.32
C ALA A 221 11.29 20.94 46.43
N ASP A 222 12.06 20.47 45.45
CA ASP A 222 13.51 20.73 45.38
C ASP A 222 13.80 22.24 45.17
N ALA A 223 13.02 22.90 44.32
CA ALA A 223 13.09 24.33 44.07
C ALA A 223 12.75 25.14 45.32
N ASP A 224 11.67 24.76 46.03
CA ASP A 224 11.28 25.41 47.28
C ASP A 224 12.33 25.19 48.38
N ALA A 225 12.86 23.97 48.51
CA ALA A 225 13.91 23.66 49.46
C ALA A 225 15.21 24.47 49.15
N TYR A 226 15.56 24.62 47.87
CA TYR A 226 16.67 25.43 47.42
C TYR A 226 16.44 26.93 47.75
N ALA A 227 15.24 27.44 47.48
CA ALA A 227 14.86 28.82 47.80
C ALA A 227 14.98 29.14 49.30
N VAL A 228 14.46 28.21 50.14
CA VAL A 228 14.59 28.34 51.60
C VAL A 228 16.05 28.30 52.03
N LYS A 229 16.88 27.43 51.48
CA LYS A 229 18.31 27.33 51.78
C LYS A 229 19.08 28.59 51.40
N VAL A 230 18.79 29.14 50.22
CA VAL A 230 19.42 30.40 49.74
C VAL A 230 19.01 31.57 50.64
N LYS A 231 17.71 31.64 51.00
CA LYS A 231 17.19 32.68 51.91
C LYS A 231 17.84 32.58 53.29
N ALA A 232 17.90 31.37 53.87
CA ALA A 232 18.58 31.17 55.15
C ALA A 232 20.06 31.52 55.12
N ALA A 233 20.75 31.20 54.02
CA ALA A 233 22.17 31.59 53.86
C ALA A 233 22.33 33.13 53.75
N ALA A 234 21.45 33.80 53.03
CA ALA A 234 21.42 35.27 52.95
C ALA A 234 21.10 35.91 54.28
N ASP A 235 20.19 35.42 55.07
CA ASP A 235 19.82 35.88 56.40
C ASP A 235 20.98 35.68 57.40
N ALA A 236 21.69 34.54 57.33
CA ALA A 236 22.87 34.28 58.16
C ALA A 236 24.02 35.24 57.84
N GLU A 237 24.28 35.48 56.55
CA GLU A 237 25.32 36.45 56.14
C GLU A 237 24.95 37.88 56.55
N GLN A 238 23.69 38.27 56.40
CA GLN A 238 23.17 39.54 56.89
C GLN A 238 23.38 39.70 58.40
N THR A 239 23.01 38.62 59.16
CA THR A 239 23.21 38.63 60.62
C THR A 239 24.69 38.78 61.01
N LYS A 240 25.59 38.14 60.27
CA LYS A 240 27.03 38.22 60.44
C LYS A 240 27.57 39.67 60.22
N VAL A 241 27.14 40.28 59.09
CA VAL A 241 27.51 41.68 58.76
C VAL A 241 27.00 42.66 59.84
N ILE A 242 25.76 42.44 60.35
CA ILE A 242 25.21 43.23 61.44
C ILE A 242 26.03 43.04 62.73
N ALA A 243 26.40 41.80 63.07
CA ALA A 243 27.23 41.52 64.24
C ALA A 243 28.65 42.19 64.17
N GLU A 244 29.27 42.19 62.98
CA GLU A 244 30.52 42.91 62.72
C GLU A 244 30.36 44.45 62.84
N ALA A 245 29.24 44.96 62.33
CA ALA A 245 28.93 46.40 62.48
C ALA A 245 28.70 46.82 63.94
N ILE A 246 28.10 45.98 64.78
CA ILE A 246 27.95 46.21 66.24
C ILE A 246 29.30 46.27 66.92
N ASN A 247 30.19 45.33 66.59
CA ASN A 247 31.53 45.31 67.15
C ASN A 247 32.38 46.58 66.82
N ASN A 248 32.10 47.25 65.72
CA ASN A 248 32.76 48.45 65.21
C ASN A 248 32.05 49.76 65.63
N ASN A 249 31.38 49.83 66.80
CA ASN A 249 30.65 50.97 67.31
C ASN A 249 29.48 51.52 66.50
N GLY A 250 28.89 50.67 65.68
CA GLY A 250 27.77 51.01 64.82
C GLY A 250 26.37 50.90 65.48
N GLN A 251 26.24 51.17 66.79
CA GLN A 251 24.95 50.99 67.50
C GLN A 251 23.75 51.74 66.86
N ALA A 252 24.06 52.92 66.27
CA ALA A 252 22.99 53.68 65.58
C ALA A 252 22.44 52.96 64.28
N ALA A 253 23.35 52.32 63.55
CA ALA A 253 22.96 51.57 62.33
C ALA A 253 22.11 50.32 62.65
N VAL A 254 22.41 49.65 63.75
CA VAL A 254 21.65 48.47 64.22
C VAL A 254 20.24 48.89 64.69
N ASN A 255 20.12 49.98 65.41
CA ASN A 255 18.81 50.49 65.80
C ASN A 255 17.98 50.90 64.63
N TYR A 256 18.58 51.45 63.56
CA TYR A 256 17.91 51.76 62.32
C TYR A 256 17.38 50.44 61.57
N GLU A 257 18.19 49.40 61.51
CA GLU A 257 17.82 48.15 60.88
C GLU A 257 16.73 47.41 61.65
N ILE A 258 16.78 47.45 63.01
CA ILE A 258 15.72 46.91 63.88
C ILE A 258 14.40 47.62 63.57
N MET A 259 14.43 48.95 63.50
CA MET A 259 13.27 49.78 63.25
C MET A 259 12.72 49.58 61.86
N LYS A 260 13.55 49.43 60.84
CA LYS A 260 13.19 49.12 59.49
C LYS A 260 12.46 47.76 59.41
N ARG A 261 13.02 46.69 60.02
CA ARG A 261 12.40 45.39 60.07
C ARG A 261 11.06 45.37 60.79
N GLN A 262 10.91 46.18 61.80
CA GLN A 262 9.62 46.36 62.51
C GLN A 262 8.57 47.02 61.58
N VAL A 263 9.00 48.04 60.83
CA VAL A 263 8.10 48.71 59.86
C VAL A 263 7.75 47.78 58.69
N ASP A 264 8.75 47.05 58.17
CA ASP A 264 8.49 46.06 57.07
C ASP A 264 7.55 44.94 57.56
N GLY A 265 7.73 44.40 58.75
CA GLY A 265 6.84 43.42 59.35
C GLY A 265 5.41 43.93 59.55
N LEU A 266 5.27 45.23 59.97
CA LEU A 266 3.96 45.86 60.05
C LEU A 266 3.31 46.06 58.69
N ALA A 267 4.09 46.41 57.65
CA ALA A 267 3.61 46.56 56.29
C ALA A 267 3.15 45.21 55.71
N GLU A 268 3.88 44.13 55.98
CA GLU A 268 3.51 42.76 55.56
C GLU A 268 2.20 42.31 56.25
N VAL A 269 2.07 42.55 57.53
CA VAL A 269 0.84 42.25 58.27
C VAL A 269 -0.33 43.12 57.78
N ALA A 270 -0.06 44.42 57.49
CA ALA A 270 -1.12 45.32 56.96
C ALA A 270 -1.55 44.96 55.53
N SER A 271 -0.66 44.36 54.73
CA SER A 271 -0.99 43.90 53.38
C SER A 271 -1.70 42.56 53.36
N SER A 272 -1.66 41.77 54.44
CA SER A 272 -2.35 40.47 54.49
C SER A 272 -3.88 40.67 54.71
N ASN A 273 -4.66 40.17 53.78
CA ASN A 273 -6.10 40.34 53.74
C ASN A 273 -6.87 39.49 54.79
N GLN A 274 -6.16 38.83 55.71
CA GLN A 274 -6.74 37.88 56.67
C GLN A 274 -6.61 38.23 58.13
N THR A 275 -5.98 39.36 58.49
CA THR A 275 -5.71 39.71 59.89
C THR A 275 -6.78 40.64 60.44
N LYS A 276 -7.59 40.14 61.40
CA LYS A 276 -8.64 40.90 62.05
C LYS A 276 -8.25 41.60 63.34
N THR A 277 -7.06 41.32 63.87
CA THR A 277 -6.60 41.93 65.15
C THR A 277 -5.09 42.14 65.08
N LEU A 278 -4.66 43.42 65.17
CA LEU A 278 -3.25 43.78 65.25
C LEU A 278 -2.91 44.12 66.73
N VAL A 279 -2.06 43.32 67.35
CA VAL A 279 -1.50 43.60 68.66
C VAL A 279 -0.16 44.33 68.49
N VAL A 280 -0.15 45.62 68.69
CA VAL A 280 1.06 46.44 68.57
C VAL A 280 1.72 46.53 69.94
N PRO A 281 3.02 46.09 70.12
CA PRO A 281 3.76 46.27 71.34
C PRO A 281 3.92 47.75 71.64
N THR A 282 3.84 48.11 72.93
CA THR A 282 3.94 49.53 73.45
C THR A 282 5.24 50.23 73.04
N ASP A 283 6.27 49.48 72.71
CA ASP A 283 7.54 50.05 72.26
C ASP A 283 7.54 50.64 70.86
N ILE A 284 6.68 50.12 69.97
CA ILE A 284 6.49 50.64 68.61
C ILE A 284 5.66 51.93 68.63
N THR A 285 4.68 52.05 69.53
CA THR A 285 3.94 53.31 69.71
C THR A 285 4.80 54.45 70.22
N LYS A 286 5.80 54.16 71.05
CA LYS A 286 6.80 55.15 71.46
C LYS A 286 7.73 55.58 70.31
N ALA A 287 8.11 54.62 69.42
CA ALA A 287 8.94 54.92 68.28
C ALA A 287 8.20 55.76 67.23
N LEU A 288 6.90 55.51 67.00
CA LEU A 288 6.08 56.33 66.12
C LEU A 288 5.88 57.76 66.69
N GLY A 289 5.66 57.91 68.00
CA GLY A 289 5.54 59.19 68.64
C GLY A 289 6.82 60.01 68.56
N THR A 290 7.97 59.38 68.63
CA THR A 290 9.28 60.06 68.44
C THR A 290 9.54 60.47 66.98
N LEU A 291 9.01 59.72 66.01
CA LEU A 291 9.09 60.03 64.60
C LEU A 291 8.24 61.28 64.27
N GLU A 292 7.04 61.37 64.86
CA GLU A 292 6.13 62.52 64.70
C GLU A 292 6.81 63.81 65.32
N LEU A 293 7.40 63.69 66.46
CA LEU A 293 8.21 64.80 67.05
C LEU A 293 9.41 65.18 66.22
N PHE A 294 10.01 64.23 65.54
CA PHE A 294 11.17 64.49 64.64
C PHE A 294 10.70 65.20 63.36
N LEU A 295 9.60 64.78 62.79
CA LEU A 295 8.99 65.40 61.61
C LEU A 295 8.49 66.83 61.95
N ASP A 296 7.89 67.04 63.11
CA ASP A 296 7.44 68.37 63.59
C ASP A 296 8.67 69.32 63.85
N SER A 297 9.80 68.77 64.28
CA SER A 297 11.04 69.50 64.42
C SER A 297 11.67 69.88 63.06
N ILE A 298 11.56 69.09 62.04
CA ILE A 298 12.02 69.37 60.65
C ILE A 298 11.11 70.45 60.01
N ASP A 299 9.83 70.36 60.24
CA ASP A 299 8.87 71.32 59.68
C ASP A 299 9.02 72.71 60.39
N LYS A 300 9.29 72.74 61.67
CA LYS A 300 9.56 73.98 62.40
C LYS A 300 10.95 74.58 62.12
N GLY A 301 11.93 73.75 61.61
CA GLY A 301 13.19 74.24 61.12
C GLY A 301 13.14 74.95 59.77
N LYS A 302 12.10 74.71 58.98
CA LYS A 302 11.89 75.37 57.71
C LYS A 302 11.18 76.74 57.77
N THR A 303 10.60 77.08 58.90
CA THR A 303 9.86 78.36 59.08
C THR A 303 10.70 79.50 59.71
N ASN A 304 11.98 79.26 60.01
CA ASN A 304 12.87 80.29 60.59
C ASN A 304 13.97 80.87 59.66
N ASP A 305 13.95 80.48 58.39
CA ASP A 305 14.84 81.08 57.32
C ASP A 305 13.98 81.65 56.21
N ALA A 306 13.09 82.62 56.50
CA ALA A 306 12.50 83.55 55.53
C ALA A 306 12.50 84.97 56.05
#